data_f515edbd3be476ac2717d30b93218d19
#
_entry.id   f515edbd3be476ac2717d30b93218d19
#
_cell.length_a   1.000
_cell.length_b   1.000
_cell.length_c   1.000
_cell.angle_alpha   90.00
_cell.angle_beta   90.00
_cell.angle_gamma   90.00
#
_symmetry.space_group_name_H-M   'P 1'
#
loop_
_entity.id
_entity.type
_entity.pdbx_description
1 polymer ?
#
loop_
_entity_poly.entity_id
_entity_poly.type
_entity_poly.pdbx_seq_one_letter_code
_entity_poly.pdbx_strand_id
1 'polypeptide(L)'
;MLFKSAPRFWEKSSFTQAPLSYLISTLVSTTLLPLAWLYGLIVWLKQILIDTGITQTLGMHRAAPVPLIIVGNIRVGGTGKTPLVIALANALFEAGYKPGIISRGYQPNGQSTLEAPQEVVQTSNPNTVGDEPVLMAQRTHHQIPIWVFPKRAQSINALLKAHPEVNVIISDDGLQHAGLVRWPAREGGRDLELVVEDERGNGNGRLLPAGPLRESPHRE
;
A
#
# COMPACT_ATOMS: atom_id res chain seq x y z
N MET A 1 12.10 -7.27 -7.90
CA MET A 1 12.52 -6.82 -6.54
C MET A 1 14.01 -6.51 -6.56
N LEU A 2 14.39 -5.22 -6.50
CA LEU A 2 15.81 -4.81 -6.59
C LEU A 2 16.64 -5.20 -5.35
N PHE A 3 16.01 -5.50 -4.22
CA PHE A 3 16.72 -5.90 -2.99
C PHE A 3 15.97 -7.05 -2.30
N LYS A 4 16.63 -8.20 -2.12
CA LYS A 4 16.13 -9.32 -1.31
C LYS A 4 16.08 -8.99 0.20
N SER A 5 16.85 -7.99 0.62
CA SER A 5 16.86 -7.44 1.99
C SER A 5 17.11 -5.93 1.92
N ALA A 6 16.62 -5.18 2.90
CA ALA A 6 16.84 -3.75 2.98
C ALA A 6 18.35 -3.46 3.09
N PRO A 7 18.90 -2.50 2.31
CA PRO A 7 20.28 -2.11 2.42
C PRO A 7 20.60 -1.61 3.84
N ARG A 8 21.75 -2.00 4.38
CA ARG A 8 22.15 -1.61 5.75
C ARG A 8 22.23 -0.09 5.96
N PHE A 9 22.56 0.68 4.94
CA PHE A 9 22.63 2.14 5.01
C PHE A 9 21.26 2.83 5.11
N TRP A 10 20.16 2.09 4.98
CA TRP A 10 18.80 2.60 5.22
C TRP A 10 18.43 2.60 6.70
N GLU A 11 19.12 1.80 7.52
CA GLU A 11 18.82 1.71 8.94
C GLU A 11 19.52 2.82 9.74
N LYS A 12 18.99 3.11 10.93
CA LYS A 12 19.67 3.97 11.88
C LYS A 12 20.92 3.23 12.36
N SER A 13 22.10 3.73 12.03
CA SER A 13 23.37 3.21 12.50
C SER A 13 23.93 4.09 13.61
N SER A 14 24.61 3.49 14.59
CA SER A 14 25.26 4.20 15.68
C SER A 14 26.78 4.21 15.46
N PHE A 15 27.37 5.39 15.54
CA PHE A 15 28.82 5.55 15.47
C PHE A 15 29.55 4.79 16.59
N THR A 16 28.96 4.74 17.79
CA THR A 16 29.54 4.09 18.97
C THR A 16 29.65 2.57 18.86
N GLN A 17 28.70 1.94 18.10
CA GLN A 17 28.65 0.48 17.97
C GLN A 17 29.51 -0.04 16.80
N ALA A 18 29.58 0.70 15.70
CA ALA A 18 30.29 0.29 14.51
C ALA A 18 30.74 1.51 13.67
N PRO A 19 31.82 2.20 14.03
CA PRO A 19 32.19 3.48 13.40
C PRO A 19 32.47 3.37 11.90
N LEU A 20 33.12 2.32 11.44
CA LEU A 20 33.40 2.13 10.01
C LEU A 20 32.12 1.89 9.19
N SER A 21 31.21 1.04 9.69
CA SER A 21 29.93 0.79 9.00
C SER A 21 29.05 2.03 9.00
N TYR A 22 29.07 2.84 10.04
CA TYR A 22 28.41 4.14 10.11
C TYR A 22 28.91 5.09 9.04
N LEU A 23 30.23 5.25 8.91
CA LEU A 23 30.85 6.13 7.91
C LEU A 23 30.50 5.69 6.48
N ILE A 24 30.62 4.39 6.19
CA ILE A 24 30.26 3.84 4.87
C ILE A 24 28.77 4.06 4.58
N SER A 25 27.89 3.75 5.53
CA SER A 25 26.45 3.92 5.37
C SER A 25 26.07 5.38 5.14
N THR A 26 26.70 6.30 5.88
CA THR A 26 26.47 7.74 5.73
C THR A 26 26.97 8.24 4.38
N LEU A 27 28.16 7.82 3.96
CA LEU A 27 28.72 8.19 2.66
C LEU A 27 27.82 7.72 1.52
N VAL A 28 27.46 6.44 1.49
CA VAL A 28 26.58 5.88 0.45
C VAL A 28 25.23 6.60 0.42
N SER A 29 24.60 6.76 1.58
CA SER A 29 23.31 7.45 1.65
C SER A 29 23.41 8.91 1.23
N THR A 30 24.54 9.60 1.51
CA THR A 30 24.74 11.01 1.13
C THR A 30 25.02 11.16 -0.36
N THR A 31 25.77 10.26 -0.98
CA THR A 31 25.98 10.27 -2.44
C THR A 31 24.72 10.01 -3.23
N LEU A 32 23.72 9.33 -2.64
CA LEU A 32 22.43 9.07 -3.25
C LEU A 32 21.39 10.20 -3.03
N LEU A 33 21.73 11.24 -2.25
CA LEU A 33 20.80 12.36 -1.97
C LEU A 33 20.27 13.08 -3.23
N PRO A 34 21.06 13.38 -4.27
CA PRO A 34 20.54 14.05 -5.47
C PRO A 34 19.43 13.22 -6.14
N LEU A 35 19.58 11.88 -6.17
CA LEU A 35 18.55 10.98 -6.69
C LEU A 35 17.31 10.93 -5.78
N ALA A 36 17.51 10.98 -4.46
CA ALA A 36 16.41 11.03 -3.51
C ALA A 36 15.63 12.34 -3.60
N TRP A 37 16.28 13.48 -3.86
CA TRP A 37 15.60 14.75 -4.11
C TRP A 37 14.80 14.73 -5.40
N LEU A 38 15.36 14.17 -6.49
CA LEU A 38 14.62 13.99 -7.73
C LEU A 38 13.39 13.09 -7.54
N TYR A 39 13.55 11.99 -6.81
CA TYR A 39 12.44 11.10 -6.45
C TYR A 39 11.38 11.84 -5.61
N GLY A 40 11.80 12.59 -4.60
CA GLY A 40 10.92 13.42 -3.78
C GLY A 40 10.14 14.46 -4.58
N LEU A 41 10.79 15.12 -5.53
CA LEU A 41 10.14 16.06 -6.46
C LEU A 41 9.06 15.37 -7.29
N ILE A 42 9.34 14.18 -7.82
CA ILE A 42 8.36 13.40 -8.59
C ILE A 42 7.15 13.01 -7.72
N VAL A 43 7.40 12.54 -6.50
CA VAL A 43 6.33 12.19 -5.56
C VAL A 43 5.48 13.41 -5.20
N TRP A 44 6.12 14.55 -4.93
CA TRP A 44 5.45 15.82 -4.62
C TRP A 44 4.62 16.36 -5.80
N LEU A 45 5.15 16.35 -7.01
CA LEU A 45 4.41 16.74 -8.22
C LEU A 45 3.19 15.83 -8.44
N LYS A 46 3.38 14.52 -8.25
CA LYS A 46 2.26 13.56 -8.33
C LYS A 46 1.18 13.88 -7.30
N GLN A 47 1.56 14.23 -6.07
CA GLN A 47 0.61 14.58 -5.02
C GLN A 47 -0.16 15.87 -5.39
N ILE A 48 0.51 16.91 -5.84
CA ILE A 48 -0.17 18.15 -6.32
C ILE A 48 -1.19 17.85 -7.42
N LEU A 49 -0.85 17.01 -8.41
CA LEU A 49 -1.78 16.64 -9.48
C LEU A 49 -3.03 15.92 -8.95
N ILE A 50 -2.90 15.18 -7.86
CA ILE A 50 -4.03 14.52 -7.20
C ILE A 50 -4.87 15.56 -6.44
N ASP A 51 -4.22 16.38 -5.61
CA ASP A 51 -4.87 17.35 -4.72
C ASP A 51 -5.58 18.46 -5.48
N THR A 52 -5.05 18.87 -6.65
CA THR A 52 -5.70 19.85 -7.56
C THR A 52 -6.93 19.28 -8.29
N GLY A 53 -7.22 17.99 -8.14
CA GLY A 53 -8.37 17.34 -8.79
C GLY A 53 -8.25 17.20 -10.33
N ILE A 54 -7.13 17.59 -10.93
CA ILE A 54 -6.89 17.46 -12.39
C ILE A 54 -7.08 16.02 -12.84
N THR A 55 -6.58 15.07 -12.04
CA THR A 55 -6.71 13.63 -12.31
C THR A 55 -8.14 13.13 -12.21
N GLN A 56 -8.98 13.75 -11.39
CA GLN A 56 -10.42 13.46 -11.29
C GLN A 56 -11.18 13.97 -12.52
N THR A 57 -10.88 15.19 -12.94
CA THR A 57 -11.47 15.82 -14.12
C THR A 57 -11.19 15.01 -15.39
N LEU A 58 -10.02 14.37 -15.47
CA LEU A 58 -9.66 13.49 -16.58
C LEU A 58 -10.29 12.09 -16.48
N GLY A 59 -11.17 11.85 -15.49
CA GLY A 59 -11.82 10.55 -15.28
C GLY A 59 -10.88 9.42 -14.81
N MET A 60 -9.66 9.80 -14.41
CA MET A 60 -8.64 8.82 -14.00
C MET A 60 -8.87 8.29 -12.57
N HIS A 61 -9.70 8.99 -11.78
CA HIS A 61 -9.92 8.69 -10.36
C HIS A 61 -11.41 8.71 -10.04
N ARG A 62 -11.86 7.72 -9.25
CA ARG A 62 -13.24 7.66 -8.72
C ARG A 62 -13.20 7.41 -7.23
N ALA A 63 -14.06 8.12 -6.50
CA ALA A 63 -14.35 7.80 -5.10
C ALA A 63 -15.09 6.45 -5.02
N ALA A 64 -14.76 5.64 -4.03
CA ALA A 64 -15.52 4.45 -3.73
C ALA A 64 -16.97 4.84 -3.32
N PRO A 65 -18.01 4.10 -3.72
CA PRO A 65 -19.37 4.40 -3.30
C PRO A 65 -19.63 4.04 -1.82
N VAL A 66 -18.78 3.24 -1.22
CA VAL A 66 -18.79 2.83 0.19
C VAL A 66 -17.51 3.32 0.91
N PRO A 67 -17.51 3.40 2.27
CA PRO A 67 -16.32 3.74 3.03
C PRO A 67 -15.11 2.89 2.64
N LEU A 68 -13.96 3.54 2.55
CA LEU A 68 -12.69 2.94 2.17
C LEU A 68 -11.68 3.04 3.31
N ILE A 69 -11.13 1.91 3.71
CA ILE A 69 -10.02 1.84 4.65
C ILE A 69 -8.77 1.46 3.87
N ILE A 70 -7.81 2.37 3.82
CA ILE A 70 -6.55 2.15 3.11
C ILE A 70 -5.49 1.76 4.12
N VAL A 71 -4.96 0.56 3.96
CA VAL A 71 -3.83 0.06 4.75
C VAL A 71 -2.58 0.12 3.89
N GLY A 72 -1.53 0.72 4.42
CA GLY A 72 -0.28 0.79 3.69
C GLY A 72 0.90 1.17 4.59
N ASN A 73 2.06 1.35 3.99
CA ASN A 73 3.25 1.81 4.69
C ASN A 73 4.02 2.82 3.84
N ILE A 74 4.76 3.68 4.50
CA ILE A 74 5.63 4.67 3.88
C ILE A 74 7.05 4.13 3.66
N ARG A 75 7.41 3.02 4.31
CA ARG A 75 8.71 2.37 4.23
C ARG A 75 8.68 1.21 3.22
N VAL A 76 9.76 1.01 2.48
CA VAL A 76 9.95 -0.19 1.63
C VAL A 76 10.22 -1.41 2.50
N GLY A 77 9.55 -2.52 2.19
CA GLY A 77 9.69 -3.81 2.87
C GLY A 77 8.43 -4.28 3.57
N GLY A 78 8.48 -5.46 4.13
CA GLY A 78 7.38 -6.04 4.92
C GLY A 78 7.28 -5.34 6.27
N THR A 79 6.12 -4.77 6.57
CA THR A 79 5.80 -4.06 7.83
C THR A 79 4.60 -4.68 8.54
N GLY A 80 4.17 -5.88 8.15
CA GLY A 80 3.01 -6.53 8.79
C GLY A 80 1.65 -6.05 8.27
N LYS A 81 1.56 -5.45 7.09
CA LYS A 81 0.27 -5.00 6.50
C LYS A 81 -0.74 -6.13 6.35
N THR A 82 -0.34 -7.23 5.74
CA THR A 82 -1.24 -8.36 5.46
C THR A 82 -1.89 -8.93 6.72
N PRO A 83 -1.18 -9.21 7.83
CA PRO A 83 -1.79 -9.57 9.10
C PRO A 83 -2.78 -8.54 9.63
N LEU A 84 -2.47 -7.24 9.51
CA LEU A 84 -3.38 -6.17 9.94
C LEU A 84 -4.65 -6.13 9.10
N VAL A 85 -4.54 -6.25 7.77
CA VAL A 85 -5.71 -6.31 6.86
C VAL A 85 -6.61 -7.47 7.22
N ILE A 86 -6.05 -8.66 7.47
CA ILE A 86 -6.82 -9.85 7.88
C ILE A 86 -7.52 -9.61 9.23
N ALA A 87 -6.80 -9.11 10.23
CA ALA A 87 -7.37 -8.84 11.56
C ALA A 87 -8.49 -7.81 11.50
N LEU A 88 -8.28 -6.71 10.75
CA LEU A 88 -9.27 -5.66 10.55
C LEU A 88 -10.52 -6.19 9.82
N ALA A 89 -10.33 -6.97 8.76
CA ALA A 89 -11.43 -7.55 7.99
C ALA A 89 -12.29 -8.49 8.85
N ASN A 90 -11.66 -9.37 9.63
CA ASN A 90 -12.38 -10.26 10.55
C ASN A 90 -13.10 -9.47 11.65
N ALA A 91 -12.46 -8.47 12.26
CA ALA A 91 -13.08 -7.64 13.29
C ALA A 91 -14.31 -6.87 12.77
N LEU A 92 -14.22 -6.33 11.56
CA LEU A 92 -15.38 -5.68 10.91
C LEU A 92 -16.49 -6.68 10.61
N PHE A 93 -16.14 -7.86 10.13
CA PHE A 93 -17.12 -8.92 9.86
C PHE A 93 -17.83 -9.36 11.14
N GLU A 94 -17.10 -9.61 12.23
CA GLU A 94 -17.64 -9.94 13.55
C GLU A 94 -18.51 -8.81 14.13
N ALA A 95 -18.17 -7.56 13.85
CA ALA A 95 -18.97 -6.39 14.22
C ALA A 95 -20.25 -6.21 13.37
N GLY A 96 -20.53 -7.11 12.43
CA GLY A 96 -21.73 -7.09 11.59
C GLY A 96 -21.62 -6.29 10.29
N TYR A 97 -20.44 -5.72 9.99
CA TYR A 97 -20.20 -5.13 8.69
C TYR A 97 -20.06 -6.21 7.60
N LYS A 98 -20.12 -5.79 6.36
CA LYS A 98 -19.86 -6.64 5.18
C LYS A 98 -18.61 -6.13 4.47
N PRO A 99 -17.39 -6.46 4.99
CA PRO A 99 -16.17 -5.98 4.38
C PRO A 99 -15.88 -6.68 3.06
N GLY A 100 -15.21 -5.95 2.15
CA GLY A 100 -14.56 -6.49 0.97
C GLY A 100 -13.10 -6.05 0.93
N ILE A 101 -12.21 -6.87 0.41
CA ILE A 101 -10.78 -6.56 0.32
C ILE A 101 -10.39 -6.38 -1.14
N ILE A 102 -9.62 -5.33 -1.43
CA ILE A 102 -8.99 -5.15 -2.73
C ILE A 102 -7.47 -5.14 -2.58
N SER A 103 -6.79 -5.89 -3.44
CA SER A 103 -5.34 -5.93 -3.50
C SER A 103 -4.83 -5.77 -4.93
N ARG A 104 -3.53 -5.55 -5.10
CA ARG A 104 -2.93 -5.40 -6.42
C ARG A 104 -2.82 -6.70 -7.19
N GLY A 105 -2.75 -7.84 -6.49
CA GLY A 105 -2.39 -9.10 -7.12
C GLY A 105 -0.92 -9.11 -7.54
N TYR A 106 -0.02 -8.92 -6.57
CA TYR A 106 1.41 -8.88 -6.83
C TYR A 106 1.96 -10.26 -7.20
N GLN A 107 2.63 -10.34 -8.34
CA GLN A 107 3.38 -11.53 -8.74
C GLN A 107 4.88 -11.37 -8.47
N PRO A 108 5.63 -12.47 -8.27
CA PRO A 108 7.07 -12.43 -8.03
C PRO A 108 7.87 -11.68 -9.09
N ASN A 109 7.38 -11.64 -10.32
CA ASN A 109 8.00 -10.94 -11.46
C ASN A 109 7.66 -9.44 -11.51
N GLY A 110 6.87 -8.91 -10.58
CA GLY A 110 6.50 -7.49 -10.51
C GLY A 110 5.46 -7.05 -11.54
N GLN A 111 5.03 -7.92 -12.45
CA GLN A 111 4.02 -7.63 -13.47
C GLN A 111 2.77 -8.45 -13.20
N SER A 112 1.61 -7.81 -13.21
CA SER A 112 0.34 -8.51 -13.18
C SER A 112 0.01 -8.97 -14.58
N THR A 113 -0.31 -10.25 -14.77
CA THR A 113 -0.80 -10.82 -16.02
C THR A 113 -2.32 -10.71 -16.15
N LEU A 114 -2.98 -10.12 -15.14
CA LEU A 114 -4.42 -9.97 -15.12
C LEU A 114 -4.85 -8.92 -16.16
N GLU A 115 -5.75 -9.28 -17.03
CA GLU A 115 -6.38 -8.40 -18.03
C GLU A 115 -7.61 -7.70 -17.46
N ALA A 116 -8.25 -8.29 -16.44
CA ALA A 116 -9.43 -7.78 -15.74
C ALA A 116 -9.36 -8.04 -14.24
N PRO A 117 -10.18 -7.33 -13.42
CA PRO A 117 -10.33 -7.64 -12.00
C PRO A 117 -10.77 -9.09 -11.79
N GLN A 118 -10.10 -9.78 -10.87
CA GLN A 118 -10.36 -11.18 -10.57
C GLN A 118 -10.65 -11.39 -9.10
N GLU A 119 -11.67 -12.17 -8.80
CA GLU A 119 -11.99 -12.62 -7.45
C GLU A 119 -11.05 -13.76 -7.04
N VAL A 120 -10.64 -13.74 -5.76
CA VAL A 120 -9.81 -14.78 -5.16
C VAL A 120 -10.72 -15.82 -4.54
N VAL A 121 -10.76 -17.00 -5.13
CA VAL A 121 -11.54 -18.17 -4.68
C VAL A 121 -10.61 -19.30 -4.22
N GLN A 122 -11.17 -20.34 -3.63
CA GLN A 122 -10.38 -21.48 -3.10
C GLN A 122 -9.45 -22.13 -4.14
N THR A 123 -9.88 -22.13 -5.39
CA THR A 123 -9.11 -22.72 -6.52
C THR A 123 -8.16 -21.74 -7.20
N SER A 124 -8.09 -20.49 -6.72
CA SER A 124 -7.22 -19.47 -7.32
C SER A 124 -5.75 -19.85 -7.22
N ASN A 125 -5.05 -19.70 -8.33
CA ASN A 125 -3.61 -19.99 -8.40
C ASN A 125 -2.81 -18.79 -7.86
N PRO A 126 -1.96 -18.96 -6.82
CA PRO A 126 -1.12 -17.89 -6.28
C PRO A 126 -0.23 -17.22 -7.33
N ASN A 127 0.22 -17.97 -8.36
CA ASN A 127 1.01 -17.39 -9.44
C ASN A 127 0.22 -16.40 -10.33
N THR A 128 -1.11 -16.42 -10.26
CA THR A 128 -1.98 -15.51 -11.02
C THR A 128 -2.46 -14.34 -10.17
N VAL A 129 -2.99 -14.65 -8.99
CA VAL A 129 -3.63 -13.62 -8.11
C VAL A 129 -2.69 -13.07 -7.04
N GLY A 130 -1.55 -13.73 -6.80
CA GLY A 130 -0.57 -13.41 -5.76
C GLY A 130 -0.73 -14.23 -4.48
N ASP A 131 0.38 -14.46 -3.79
CA ASP A 131 0.40 -15.26 -2.54
C ASP A 131 -0.35 -14.57 -1.39
N GLU A 132 -0.18 -13.24 -1.24
CA GLU A 132 -0.82 -12.49 -0.16
C GLU A 132 -2.35 -12.50 -0.25
N PRO A 133 -3.00 -12.27 -1.42
CA PRO A 133 -4.46 -12.39 -1.54
C PRO A 133 -4.99 -13.79 -1.26
N VAL A 134 -4.26 -14.84 -1.67
CA VAL A 134 -4.64 -16.23 -1.35
C VAL A 134 -4.56 -16.47 0.15
N LEU A 135 -3.50 -15.99 0.82
CA LEU A 135 -3.36 -16.08 2.27
C LEU A 135 -4.50 -15.33 2.99
N MET A 136 -4.86 -14.12 2.53
CA MET A 136 -5.98 -13.36 3.10
C MET A 136 -7.28 -14.16 2.96
N ALA A 137 -7.57 -14.74 1.78
CA ALA A 137 -8.77 -15.54 1.56
C ALA A 137 -8.86 -16.75 2.48
N GLN A 138 -7.75 -17.48 2.67
CA GLN A 138 -7.68 -18.60 3.60
C GLN A 138 -7.91 -18.18 5.06
N ARG A 139 -7.28 -17.05 5.48
CA ARG A 139 -7.36 -16.56 6.86
C ARG A 139 -8.69 -15.89 7.22
N THR A 140 -9.44 -15.47 6.22
CA THR A 140 -10.83 -15.01 6.37
C THR A 140 -11.85 -16.11 6.08
N HIS A 141 -11.39 -17.37 6.00
CA HIS A 141 -12.21 -18.56 5.73
C HIS A 141 -13.11 -18.42 4.49
N HIS A 142 -12.65 -17.64 3.48
CA HIS A 142 -13.41 -17.31 2.26
C HIS A 142 -14.78 -16.67 2.51
N GLN A 143 -14.98 -16.06 3.69
CA GLN A 143 -16.23 -15.38 4.06
C GLN A 143 -16.24 -13.91 3.61
N ILE A 144 -15.07 -13.36 3.28
CA ILE A 144 -14.88 -11.97 2.88
C ILE A 144 -14.42 -11.97 1.41
N PRO A 145 -15.16 -11.33 0.49
CA PRO A 145 -14.76 -11.27 -0.91
C PRO A 145 -13.45 -10.48 -1.09
N ILE A 146 -12.53 -11.05 -1.86
CA ILE A 146 -11.22 -10.45 -2.15
C ILE A 146 -11.05 -10.34 -3.66
N TRP A 147 -10.77 -9.13 -4.13
CA TRP A 147 -10.58 -8.85 -5.54
C TRP A 147 -9.19 -8.29 -5.82
N VAL A 148 -8.58 -8.76 -6.89
CA VAL A 148 -7.22 -8.37 -7.28
C VAL A 148 -7.19 -7.76 -8.66
N PHE A 149 -6.55 -6.59 -8.79
CA PHE A 149 -6.22 -5.94 -10.05
C PHE A 149 -5.31 -4.74 -9.82
N PRO A 150 -4.37 -4.41 -10.75
CA PRO A 150 -3.53 -3.22 -10.63
C PRO A 150 -4.31 -1.91 -10.54
N LYS A 151 -5.42 -1.80 -11.27
CA LYS A 151 -6.30 -0.61 -11.28
C LYS A 151 -7.39 -0.75 -10.21
N ARG A 152 -7.11 -0.29 -8.99
CA ARG A 152 -7.97 -0.44 -7.79
C ARG A 152 -9.43 -0.04 -8.01
N ALA A 153 -9.68 1.07 -8.72
CA ALA A 153 -11.06 1.52 -9.00
C ALA A 153 -11.86 0.48 -9.79
N GLN A 154 -11.21 -0.28 -10.66
CA GLN A 154 -11.87 -1.37 -11.39
C GLN A 154 -12.14 -2.56 -10.47
N SER A 155 -11.21 -2.88 -9.51
CA SER A 155 -11.47 -3.90 -8.49
C SER A 155 -12.66 -3.55 -7.62
N ILE A 156 -12.79 -2.29 -7.19
CA ILE A 156 -13.95 -1.81 -6.42
C ILE A 156 -15.26 -2.03 -7.20
N ASN A 157 -15.28 -1.60 -8.46
CA ASN A 157 -16.49 -1.74 -9.28
C ASN A 157 -16.86 -3.22 -9.50
N ALA A 158 -15.89 -4.08 -9.75
CA ALA A 158 -16.12 -5.51 -9.95
C ALA A 158 -16.61 -6.18 -8.65
N LEU A 159 -15.96 -5.87 -7.52
CA LEU A 159 -16.33 -6.36 -6.21
C LEU A 159 -17.77 -5.97 -5.85
N LEU A 160 -18.12 -4.69 -5.94
CA LEU A 160 -19.45 -4.20 -5.58
C LEU A 160 -20.55 -4.66 -6.56
N LYS A 161 -20.19 -4.98 -7.81
CA LYS A 161 -21.12 -5.58 -8.76
C LYS A 161 -21.41 -7.03 -8.41
N ALA A 162 -20.41 -7.79 -8.00
CA ALA A 162 -20.55 -9.20 -7.62
C ALA A 162 -21.12 -9.37 -6.20
N HIS A 163 -20.79 -8.45 -5.30
CA HIS A 163 -21.13 -8.48 -3.87
C HIS A 163 -21.77 -7.13 -3.46
N PRO A 164 -23.02 -6.86 -3.85
CA PRO A 164 -23.69 -5.58 -3.56
C PRO A 164 -23.98 -5.35 -2.07
N GLU A 165 -23.89 -6.40 -1.25
CA GLU A 165 -24.00 -6.34 0.21
C GLU A 165 -22.78 -5.71 0.88
N VAL A 166 -21.64 -5.61 0.21
CA VAL A 166 -20.40 -5.02 0.76
C VAL A 166 -20.63 -3.55 1.08
N ASN A 167 -20.39 -3.19 2.35
CA ASN A 167 -20.63 -1.84 2.87
C ASN A 167 -19.38 -1.14 3.38
N VAL A 168 -18.21 -1.80 3.35
CA VAL A 168 -16.89 -1.21 3.64
C VAL A 168 -15.82 -1.94 2.82
N ILE A 169 -14.86 -1.22 2.29
CA ILE A 169 -13.75 -1.80 1.51
C ILE A 169 -12.43 -1.55 2.21
N ILE A 170 -11.60 -2.57 2.29
CA ILE A 170 -10.22 -2.49 2.77
C ILE A 170 -9.28 -2.60 1.56
N SER A 171 -8.45 -1.57 1.34
CA SER A 171 -7.43 -1.57 0.29
C SER A 171 -6.08 -1.93 0.88
N ASP A 172 -5.55 -3.08 0.48
CA ASP A 172 -4.20 -3.50 0.84
C ASP A 172 -3.15 -2.78 -0.03
N ASP A 173 -2.09 -2.26 0.62
CA ASP A 173 -0.99 -1.47 0.03
C ASP A 173 -1.49 -0.32 -0.88
N GLY A 174 -2.48 0.43 -0.37
CA GLY A 174 -3.19 1.46 -1.15
C GLY A 174 -2.65 2.89 -1.00
N LEU A 175 -1.73 3.17 -0.06
CA LEU A 175 -1.31 4.54 0.28
C LEU A 175 -0.74 5.32 -0.91
N GLN A 176 0.14 4.72 -1.70
CA GLN A 176 0.74 5.34 -2.88
C GLN A 176 -0.12 5.27 -4.13
N HIS A 177 -1.35 4.72 -4.03
CA HIS A 177 -2.21 4.52 -5.18
C HIS A 177 -3.06 5.75 -5.46
N ALA A 178 -2.62 6.57 -6.40
CA ALA A 178 -3.30 7.80 -6.81
C ALA A 178 -4.68 7.58 -7.46
N GLY A 179 -4.98 6.36 -7.89
CA GLY A 179 -6.22 6.01 -8.60
C GLY A 179 -7.48 5.92 -7.72
N LEU A 180 -7.33 6.07 -6.39
CA LEU A 180 -8.45 6.07 -5.44
C LEU A 180 -8.62 7.48 -4.87
N VAL A 181 -9.72 8.13 -5.22
CA VAL A 181 -10.12 9.38 -4.56
C VAL A 181 -10.52 9.05 -3.13
N ARG A 182 -9.98 9.82 -2.21
CA ARG A 182 -10.19 9.69 -0.78
C ARG A 182 -10.96 10.88 -0.27
N TRP A 183 -11.84 10.61 0.66
CA TRP A 183 -12.52 11.64 1.44
C TRP A 183 -12.23 11.38 2.91
N PRO A 184 -11.10 11.92 3.43
CA PRO A 184 -10.60 11.59 4.76
C PRO A 184 -11.61 11.90 5.85
N ALA A 185 -11.72 11.02 6.83
CA ALA A 185 -12.62 11.19 7.97
C ALA A 185 -12.30 12.45 8.77
N ARG A 186 -11.01 12.84 8.87
CA ARG A 186 -10.56 14.09 9.50
C ARG A 186 -11.10 15.37 8.84
N GLU A 187 -11.50 15.28 7.56
CA GLU A 187 -12.08 16.38 6.78
C GLU A 187 -13.61 16.26 6.65
N GLY A 188 -14.24 15.51 7.56
CA GLY A 188 -15.68 15.26 7.52
C GLY A 188 -16.10 14.19 6.50
N GLY A 189 -15.14 13.49 5.92
CA GLY A 189 -15.37 12.36 5.03
C GLY A 189 -15.56 11.04 5.76
N ARG A 190 -15.48 9.95 5.02
CA ARG A 190 -15.77 8.60 5.52
C ARG A 190 -14.60 7.61 5.35
N ASP A 191 -13.52 8.02 4.70
CA ASP A 191 -12.40 7.16 4.38
C ASP A 191 -11.32 7.27 5.46
N LEU A 192 -10.63 6.16 5.73
CA LEU A 192 -9.59 6.05 6.74
C LEU A 192 -8.28 5.58 6.09
N GLU A 193 -7.17 6.22 6.46
CA GLU A 193 -5.83 5.80 6.10
C GLU A 193 -5.09 5.27 7.32
N LEU A 194 -4.60 4.03 7.23
CA LEU A 194 -3.80 3.38 8.26
C LEU A 194 -2.38 3.19 7.76
N VAL A 195 -1.45 3.90 8.37
CA VAL A 195 -0.01 3.76 8.10
C VAL A 195 0.56 2.74 9.06
N VAL A 196 1.06 1.63 8.52
CA VAL A 196 1.67 0.56 9.30
C VAL A 196 3.16 0.81 9.41
N GLU A 197 3.64 0.90 10.63
CA GLU A 197 5.05 1.04 10.97
C GLU A 197 5.49 -0.12 11.84
N ASP A 198 6.71 -0.60 11.67
CA ASP A 198 7.34 -1.61 12.52
C ASP A 198 8.46 -0.98 13.37
N GLU A 199 9.13 -1.80 14.18
CA GLU A 199 10.21 -1.37 15.09
C GLU A 199 11.39 -0.67 14.39
N ARG A 200 11.56 -0.88 13.07
CA ARG A 200 12.61 -0.22 12.28
C ARG A 200 12.30 1.26 12.04
N GLY A 201 11.04 1.67 12.23
CA GLY A 201 10.59 3.04 12.05
C GLY A 201 10.95 3.60 10.67
N ASN A 202 11.25 4.89 10.62
CA ASN A 202 11.63 5.59 9.40
C ASN A 202 13.10 5.34 8.93
N GLY A 203 13.82 4.43 9.60
CA GLY A 203 15.23 4.18 9.30
C GLY A 203 16.07 5.45 9.40
N ASN A 204 16.87 5.77 8.37
CA ASN A 204 17.66 7.00 8.31
C ASN A 204 16.84 8.26 7.96
N GLY A 205 15.50 8.15 7.80
CA GLY A 205 14.59 9.24 7.52
C GLY A 205 14.65 9.80 6.09
N ARG A 206 15.40 9.19 5.20
CA ARG A 206 15.59 9.67 3.82
C ARG A 206 14.66 8.94 2.84
N LEU A 207 14.34 9.64 1.74
CA LEU A 207 13.58 9.05 0.64
C LEU A 207 14.44 8.10 -0.19
N LEU A 208 13.79 7.24 -0.96
CA LEU A 208 14.44 6.40 -1.95
C LEU A 208 15.25 7.24 -2.95
N PRO A 209 16.42 6.76 -3.39
CA PRO A 209 17.14 5.55 -2.96
C PRO A 209 18.09 5.77 -1.77
N ALA A 210 18.22 7.00 -1.24
CA ALA A 210 19.14 7.34 -0.14
C ALA A 210 18.69 6.78 1.21
N GLY A 211 17.41 6.42 1.34
CA GLY A 211 16.80 5.82 2.51
C GLY A 211 15.61 4.94 2.15
N PRO A 212 14.90 4.41 3.16
CA PRO A 212 13.84 3.43 2.96
C PRO A 212 12.47 4.03 2.61
N LEU A 213 12.31 5.36 2.64
CA LEU A 213 11.00 5.98 2.56
C LEU A 213 10.51 6.15 1.13
N ARG A 214 9.26 5.77 0.86
CA ARG A 214 8.54 5.97 -0.41
C ARG A 214 7.95 7.38 -0.51
N GLU A 215 7.67 8.00 0.64
CA GLU A 215 7.09 9.34 0.77
C GLU A 215 7.48 9.96 2.11
N SER A 216 7.23 11.25 2.29
CA SER A 216 7.52 11.94 3.55
C SER A 216 6.73 11.32 4.71
N PRO A 217 7.34 11.18 5.91
CA PRO A 217 6.62 10.76 7.11
C PRO A 217 5.63 11.82 7.62
N HIS A 218 5.79 13.07 7.20
CA HIS A 218 4.87 14.18 7.48
C HIS A 218 3.77 14.24 6.42
N ARG A 219 2.92 13.23 6.44
CA ARG A 219 1.71 13.20 5.63
C ARG A 219 0.60 13.84 6.45
N GLU A 220 0.33 15.12 6.15
CA GLU A 220 -0.80 15.86 6.72
C GLU A 220 -2.12 15.43 6.09
#